data_0e47c4da997e53f00fe11181f00120b6
#
_entry.id   0e47c4da997e53f00fe11181f00120b6
#
_cell.length_a   1.000
_cell.length_b   1.000
_cell.length_c   1.000
_cell.angle_alpha   90.00
_cell.angle_beta   90.00
_cell.angle_gamma   90.00
#
_symmetry.space_group_name_H-M   'P 1'
#
loop_
_entity.id
_entity.type
_entity.pdbx_description
1 polymer ?
#
loop_
_entity_poly.entity_id
_entity_poly.type
_entity_poly.pdbx_seq_one_letter_code
_entity_poly.pdbx_strand_id
1 'polypeptide(L)'
;MEKNKKIIKLCYLQIAFYVVFLTSLLLHFKRGLDHRAFALLIILTLLGCASALTLTDYLKSLIRRSGFDVAGVHDKKSLEEKLLQLQNADDTLDVGVMMFDMNNLKMINDTYGHEEGDVFIQTFASYLTRILTENSFLARFGGDEFVIVQNHATWNQLEQMNLQLQTMIDTYNQTADHPLSYAVGYELSCKNHYYLIMDLLQMADEKMYQDKRCLLYTSPSPRDRQKSR
;
A
#
# COMPACT_ATOMS: atom_id res chain seq x y z
N MET A 1 10.92 4.49 4.68
CA MET A 1 9.65 4.88 5.30
C MET A 1 9.77 6.09 6.24
N GLU A 2 10.65 6.06 7.21
CA GLU A 2 10.88 7.19 8.16
C GLU A 2 11.28 8.51 7.47
N LYS A 3 12.03 8.44 6.37
CA LYS A 3 12.48 9.60 5.59
C LYS A 3 11.32 10.35 4.92
N ASN A 4 10.31 9.64 4.42
CA ASN A 4 9.15 10.23 3.76
C ASN A 4 8.19 10.88 4.79
N LYS A 5 7.98 10.25 5.97
CA LYS A 5 7.22 10.85 7.07
C LYS A 5 7.90 12.15 7.57
N LYS A 6 9.24 12.17 7.63
CA LYS A 6 9.99 13.39 8.01
C LYS A 6 9.79 14.52 6.99
N ILE A 7 9.80 14.23 5.69
CA ILE A 7 9.60 15.23 4.63
C ILE A 7 8.19 15.81 4.68
N ILE A 8 7.16 14.96 4.79
CA ILE A 8 5.76 15.40 4.91
C ILE A 8 5.58 16.25 6.19
N LYS A 9 6.14 15.81 7.31
CA LYS A 9 6.12 16.56 8.57
C LYS A 9 6.80 17.92 8.46
N LEU A 10 7.91 18.01 7.69
CA LEU A 10 8.59 19.28 7.42
C LEU A 10 7.71 20.24 6.61
N CYS A 11 6.99 19.75 5.60
CA CYS A 11 6.06 20.55 4.80
C CYS A 11 4.91 21.09 5.63
N TYR A 12 4.30 20.26 6.51
CA TYR A 12 3.27 20.72 7.45
C TYR A 12 3.81 21.75 8.45
N LEU A 13 5.03 21.56 8.94
CA LEU A 13 5.69 22.53 9.84
C LEU A 13 5.91 23.86 9.13
N GLN A 14 6.27 23.85 7.87
CA GLN A 14 6.47 25.06 7.06
C GLN A 14 5.16 25.79 6.80
N ILE A 15 4.07 25.09 6.48
CA ILE A 15 2.72 25.65 6.34
C ILE A 15 2.26 26.27 7.67
N ALA A 16 2.41 25.55 8.80
CA ALA A 16 2.07 26.03 10.12
C ALA A 16 2.88 27.31 10.49
N PHE A 17 4.16 27.36 10.14
CA PHE A 17 4.99 28.55 10.32
C PHE A 17 4.44 29.76 9.55
N TYR A 18 4.03 29.58 8.28
CA TYR A 18 3.44 30.65 7.48
C TYR A 18 2.09 31.13 8.05
N VAL A 19 1.25 30.21 8.56
CA VAL A 19 -0.03 30.55 9.21
C VAL A 19 0.21 31.39 10.48
N VAL A 20 1.14 30.97 11.35
CA VAL A 20 1.52 31.69 12.57
C VAL A 20 2.12 33.05 12.24
N PHE A 21 2.96 33.12 11.21
CA PHE A 21 3.53 34.38 10.74
C PHE A 21 2.47 35.35 10.23
N LEU A 22 1.48 34.84 9.44
CA LEU A 22 0.34 35.65 8.94
C LEU A 22 -0.53 36.16 10.08
N THR A 23 -0.81 35.35 11.09
CA THR A 23 -1.59 35.78 12.27
C THR A 23 -0.87 36.81 13.12
N SER A 24 0.44 36.65 13.31
CA SER A 24 1.30 37.65 13.96
C SER A 24 1.27 38.98 13.23
N LEU A 25 1.28 38.92 11.89
CA LEU A 25 1.23 40.09 11.03
C LEU A 25 -0.10 40.86 11.13
N LEU A 26 -1.22 40.15 11.15
CA LEU A 26 -2.56 40.71 11.37
C LEU A 26 -2.66 41.43 12.72
N LEU A 27 -1.99 40.92 13.75
CA LEU A 27 -1.90 41.53 15.06
C LEU A 27 -1.04 42.82 15.03
N HIS A 28 0.04 42.86 14.25
CA HIS A 28 0.89 44.04 14.12
C HIS A 28 0.23 45.14 13.23
N PHE A 29 -0.65 44.76 12.28
CA PHE A 29 -1.43 45.72 11.48
C PHE A 29 -2.29 46.62 12.33
N LYS A 30 -2.87 46.14 13.42
CA LYS A 30 -3.60 46.98 14.41
C LYS A 30 -2.73 48.07 15.04
N ARG A 31 -1.41 48.03 14.88
CA ARG A 31 -0.43 48.97 15.45
C ARG A 31 0.09 50.04 14.49
N GLY A 32 -0.52 50.15 13.27
CA GLY A 32 -0.24 51.25 12.33
C GLY A 32 0.82 50.97 11.27
N LEU A 33 0.92 49.72 10.78
CA LEU A 33 1.79 49.38 9.65
C LEU A 33 1.28 50.03 8.36
N ASP A 34 2.21 50.52 7.50
CA ASP A 34 1.88 51.06 6.18
C ASP A 34 1.18 49.95 5.32
N HIS A 35 0.09 50.31 4.66
CA HIS A 35 -0.68 49.43 3.79
C HIS A 35 0.15 48.76 2.70
N ARG A 36 1.20 49.42 2.21
CA ARG A 36 2.12 48.90 1.17
C ARG A 36 2.98 47.77 1.72
N ALA A 37 3.52 47.93 2.95
CA ALA A 37 4.32 46.91 3.60
C ALA A 37 3.47 45.68 3.95
N PHE A 38 2.21 45.89 4.37
CA PHE A 38 1.25 44.81 4.64
C PHE A 38 0.93 44.00 3.38
N ALA A 39 0.63 44.68 2.26
CA ALA A 39 0.36 44.03 0.98
C ALA A 39 1.55 43.19 0.48
N LEU A 40 2.76 43.74 0.57
CA LEU A 40 3.98 43.02 0.19
C LEU A 40 4.16 41.75 1.01
N LEU A 41 3.87 41.79 2.27
CA LEU A 41 4.06 40.68 3.19
C LEU A 41 3.02 39.57 2.96
N ILE A 42 1.75 39.92 2.61
CA ILE A 42 0.74 38.96 2.17
C ILE A 42 1.20 38.25 0.87
N ILE A 43 1.72 38.99 -0.09
CA ILE A 43 2.23 38.44 -1.34
C ILE A 43 3.37 37.46 -1.08
N LEU A 44 4.32 37.81 -0.20
CA LEU A 44 5.44 36.92 0.15
C LEU A 44 4.98 35.63 0.86
N THR A 45 3.96 35.71 1.74
CA THR A 45 3.42 34.53 2.40
C THR A 45 2.66 33.63 1.44
N LEU A 46 1.87 34.18 0.51
CA LEU A 46 1.18 33.41 -0.53
C LEU A 46 2.16 32.72 -1.47
N LEU A 47 3.24 33.41 -1.88
CA LEU A 47 4.33 32.82 -2.68
C LEU A 47 5.03 31.69 -1.91
N GLY A 48 5.28 31.86 -0.62
CA GLY A 48 5.84 30.82 0.24
C GLY A 48 4.94 29.58 0.35
N CYS A 49 3.63 29.76 0.55
CA CYS A 49 2.66 28.67 0.56
C CYS A 49 2.60 27.94 -0.80
N ALA A 50 2.55 28.69 -1.90
CA ALA A 50 2.55 28.12 -3.26
C ALA A 50 3.83 27.30 -3.51
N SER A 51 5.00 27.80 -3.10
CA SER A 51 6.27 27.05 -3.24
C SER A 51 6.30 25.78 -2.40
N ALA A 52 5.72 25.80 -1.20
CA ALA A 52 5.62 24.61 -0.34
C ALA A 52 4.69 23.54 -0.96
N LEU A 53 3.57 23.94 -1.56
CA LEU A 53 2.66 23.03 -2.24
C LEU A 53 3.32 22.40 -3.48
N THR A 54 3.99 23.19 -4.32
CA THR A 54 4.71 22.70 -5.51
C THR A 54 5.85 21.75 -5.13
N LEU A 55 6.58 22.05 -4.05
CA LEU A 55 7.62 21.15 -3.53
C LEU A 55 7.02 19.82 -3.03
N THR A 56 5.89 19.87 -2.35
CA THR A 56 5.18 18.66 -1.86
C THR A 56 4.76 17.77 -3.03
N ASP A 57 4.18 18.36 -4.09
CA ASP A 57 3.77 17.62 -5.28
C ASP A 57 4.97 17.07 -6.07
N TYR A 58 6.06 17.83 -6.15
CA TYR A 58 7.31 17.37 -6.74
C TYR A 58 7.88 16.17 -5.97
N LEU A 59 7.92 16.21 -4.63
CA LEU A 59 8.40 15.12 -3.79
C LEU A 59 7.49 13.87 -3.91
N LYS A 60 6.16 14.04 -3.95
CA LYS A 60 5.22 12.95 -4.26
C LYS A 60 5.50 12.34 -5.64
N SER A 61 5.80 13.17 -6.65
CA SER A 61 6.13 12.69 -7.99
C SER A 61 7.44 11.90 -8.03
N LEU A 62 8.45 12.30 -7.22
CA LEU A 62 9.71 11.56 -7.08
C LEU A 62 9.48 10.19 -6.41
N ILE A 63 8.63 10.14 -5.37
CA ILE A 63 8.26 8.88 -4.71
C ILE A 63 7.57 7.95 -5.71
N ARG A 64 6.61 8.46 -6.49
CA ARG A 64 5.93 7.69 -7.56
C ARG A 64 6.90 7.21 -8.65
N ARG A 65 7.94 7.98 -8.96
CA ARG A 65 8.98 7.58 -9.92
C ARG A 65 9.95 6.54 -9.37
N SER A 66 9.99 6.35 -8.06
CA SER A 66 10.84 5.33 -7.44
C SER A 66 10.32 3.90 -7.62
N GLY A 67 9.10 3.74 -8.17
CA GLY A 67 8.47 2.43 -8.39
C GLY A 67 7.99 1.75 -7.11
N PHE A 68 7.91 2.50 -5.99
CA PHE A 68 7.39 1.99 -4.72
C PHE A 68 6.09 2.68 -4.34
N ASP A 69 5.15 1.92 -3.79
CA ASP A 69 3.88 2.39 -3.25
C ASP A 69 4.03 2.89 -1.80
N VAL A 70 2.95 3.49 -1.27
CA VAL A 70 2.83 3.93 0.14
C VAL A 70 3.04 2.79 1.14
N ALA A 71 2.76 1.56 0.74
CA ALA A 71 3.03 0.35 1.53
C ALA A 71 4.52 0.00 1.62
N GLY A 72 5.42 0.68 0.89
CA GLY A 72 6.85 0.39 0.85
C GLY A 72 7.23 -0.82 -0.01
N VAL A 73 6.31 -1.31 -0.84
CA VAL A 73 6.49 -2.38 -1.83
C VAL A 73 6.42 -1.80 -3.23
N HIS A 74 6.74 -2.57 -4.27
CA HIS A 74 6.64 -2.10 -5.65
C HIS A 74 5.20 -1.71 -6.01
N ASP A 75 5.05 -0.76 -6.91
CA ASP A 75 3.75 -0.34 -7.43
C ASP A 75 3.31 -1.22 -8.63
N LYS A 76 2.06 -1.05 -9.05
CA LYS A 76 1.47 -1.78 -10.18
C LYS A 76 2.30 -1.63 -11.47
N LYS A 77 2.82 -0.43 -11.73
CA LYS A 77 3.62 -0.16 -12.92
C LYS A 77 4.90 -0.98 -12.93
N SER A 78 5.60 -1.03 -11.79
CA SER A 78 6.81 -1.86 -11.62
C SER A 78 6.50 -3.35 -11.78
N LEU A 79 5.32 -3.81 -11.34
CA LEU A 79 4.86 -5.17 -11.59
C LEU A 79 4.66 -5.43 -13.10
N GLU A 80 3.96 -4.54 -13.80
CA GLU A 80 3.74 -4.68 -15.24
C GLU A 80 5.07 -4.75 -16.01
N GLU A 81 6.03 -3.90 -15.65
CA GLU A 81 7.38 -3.92 -16.23
C GLU A 81 8.11 -5.25 -15.93
N LYS A 82 7.99 -5.78 -14.71
CA LYS A 82 8.57 -7.08 -14.33
C LYS A 82 7.94 -8.24 -15.10
N LEU A 83 6.62 -8.27 -15.25
CA LEU A 83 5.91 -9.30 -16.02
C LEU A 83 6.30 -9.28 -17.49
N LEU A 84 6.41 -8.09 -18.10
CA LEU A 84 6.88 -7.91 -19.48
C LEU A 84 8.33 -8.38 -19.65
N GLN A 85 9.20 -8.13 -18.68
CA GLN A 85 10.58 -8.62 -18.70
C GLN A 85 10.63 -10.15 -18.72
N LEU A 86 9.85 -10.81 -17.87
CA LEU A 86 9.78 -12.26 -17.79
C LEU A 86 9.24 -12.86 -19.09
N GLN A 87 8.19 -12.28 -19.66
CA GLN A 87 7.60 -12.75 -20.92
C GLN A 87 8.57 -12.60 -22.11
N ASN A 88 9.32 -11.49 -22.19
CA ASN A 88 10.26 -11.24 -23.27
C ASN A 88 11.54 -12.07 -23.17
N ALA A 89 11.92 -12.47 -21.96
CA ALA A 89 13.08 -13.33 -21.73
C ALA A 89 12.79 -14.81 -22.03
N ASP A 90 11.54 -15.15 -22.39
CA ASP A 90 11.06 -16.54 -22.49
C ASP A 90 11.35 -17.38 -21.23
N ASP A 91 11.47 -16.69 -20.10
CA ASP A 91 11.87 -17.22 -18.78
C ASP A 91 10.65 -17.34 -17.87
N THR A 92 9.60 -17.99 -18.42
CA THR A 92 8.34 -18.25 -17.70
C THR A 92 8.26 -19.65 -17.13
N LEU A 93 9.34 -20.43 -17.29
CA LEU A 93 9.47 -21.75 -16.67
C LEU A 93 9.77 -21.58 -15.17
N ASP A 94 9.06 -22.36 -14.35
CA ASP A 94 9.22 -22.38 -12.90
C ASP A 94 8.95 -20.99 -12.25
N VAL A 95 8.03 -20.22 -12.84
CA VAL A 95 7.55 -18.96 -12.26
C VAL A 95 6.24 -19.20 -11.53
N GLY A 96 6.21 -18.85 -10.25
CA GLY A 96 5.00 -18.83 -9.42
C GLY A 96 4.45 -17.42 -9.29
N VAL A 97 3.14 -17.28 -9.31
CA VAL A 97 2.42 -16.06 -8.99
C VAL A 97 1.49 -16.33 -7.82
N MET A 98 1.54 -15.47 -6.81
CA MET A 98 0.60 -15.46 -5.68
C MET A 98 -0.13 -14.13 -5.67
N MET A 99 -1.46 -14.16 -5.64
CA MET A 99 -2.30 -12.98 -5.55
C MET A 99 -3.03 -12.98 -4.22
N PHE A 100 -3.05 -11.83 -3.55
CA PHE A 100 -3.62 -11.63 -2.24
C PHE A 100 -4.61 -10.47 -2.27
N ASP A 101 -5.72 -10.60 -1.56
CA ASP A 101 -6.72 -9.56 -1.35
C ASP A 101 -7.00 -9.43 0.15
N MET A 102 -6.73 -8.26 0.70
CA MET A 102 -6.98 -7.96 2.12
C MET A 102 -8.48 -7.81 2.36
N ASN A 103 -8.98 -8.49 3.38
CA ASN A 103 -10.36 -8.29 3.81
C ASN A 103 -10.48 -7.07 4.74
N ASN A 104 -11.70 -6.51 4.79
CA ASN A 104 -12.10 -5.47 5.74
C ASN A 104 -11.42 -4.09 5.62
N LEU A 105 -10.56 -3.84 4.63
CA LEU A 105 -9.92 -2.52 4.47
C LEU A 105 -10.94 -1.39 4.36
N LYS A 106 -12.03 -1.60 3.59
CA LYS A 106 -13.10 -0.61 3.48
C LYS A 106 -13.74 -0.31 4.83
N MET A 107 -14.02 -1.33 5.65
CA MET A 107 -14.59 -1.15 6.98
C MET A 107 -13.65 -0.35 7.90
N ILE A 108 -12.35 -0.63 7.84
CA ILE A 108 -11.33 0.13 8.61
C ILE A 108 -11.33 1.60 8.17
N ASN A 109 -11.29 1.87 6.86
CA ASN A 109 -11.34 3.23 6.32
C ASN A 109 -12.61 3.98 6.74
N ASP A 110 -13.77 3.34 6.62
CA ASP A 110 -15.06 3.96 6.91
C ASP A 110 -15.26 4.22 8.42
N THR A 111 -14.62 3.41 9.29
CA THR A 111 -14.79 3.50 10.75
C THR A 111 -13.71 4.36 11.42
N TYR A 112 -12.45 4.22 11.00
CA TYR A 112 -11.28 4.81 11.66
C TYR A 112 -10.53 5.83 10.80
N GLY A 113 -10.95 5.99 9.53
CA GLY A 113 -10.32 6.91 8.58
C GLY A 113 -9.21 6.30 7.75
N HIS A 114 -8.83 7.02 6.69
CA HIS A 114 -7.82 6.56 5.72
C HIS A 114 -6.40 6.41 6.32
N GLU A 115 -6.06 7.19 7.35
CA GLU A 115 -4.75 7.06 8.00
C GLU A 115 -4.61 5.68 8.67
N GLU A 116 -5.66 5.19 9.33
CA GLU A 116 -5.67 3.86 9.93
C GLU A 116 -5.68 2.75 8.85
N GLY A 117 -6.42 2.97 7.75
CA GLY A 117 -6.36 2.09 6.58
C GLY A 117 -4.97 1.99 5.97
N ASP A 118 -4.22 3.09 5.90
CA ASP A 118 -2.83 3.09 5.43
C ASP A 118 -1.91 2.30 6.38
N VAL A 119 -2.10 2.41 7.69
CA VAL A 119 -1.38 1.59 8.69
C VAL A 119 -1.72 0.11 8.51
N PHE A 120 -3.00 -0.22 8.30
CA PHE A 120 -3.47 -1.58 8.07
C PHE A 120 -2.84 -2.21 6.83
N ILE A 121 -2.79 -1.46 5.70
CA ILE A 121 -2.10 -1.86 4.46
C ILE A 121 -0.60 -2.07 4.69
N GLN A 122 0.08 -1.12 5.36
CA GLN A 122 1.51 -1.20 5.65
C GLN A 122 1.84 -2.40 6.55
N THR A 123 0.97 -2.71 7.49
CA THR A 123 1.11 -3.87 8.38
C THR A 123 1.08 -5.15 7.57
N PHE A 124 0.08 -5.35 6.71
CA PHE A 124 -0.01 -6.53 5.83
C PHE A 124 1.19 -6.64 4.89
N ALA A 125 1.55 -5.55 4.21
CA ALA A 125 2.73 -5.50 3.34
C ALA A 125 4.03 -5.89 4.07
N SER A 126 4.16 -5.54 5.36
CA SER A 126 5.30 -5.91 6.18
C SER A 126 5.37 -7.43 6.42
N TYR A 127 4.24 -8.11 6.57
CA TYR A 127 4.18 -9.56 6.70
C TYR A 127 4.48 -10.25 5.37
N LEU A 128 3.94 -9.75 4.25
CA LEU A 128 4.29 -10.24 2.91
C LEU A 128 5.80 -10.12 2.64
N THR A 129 6.41 -9.01 3.04
CA THR A 129 7.87 -8.82 2.87
C THR A 129 8.70 -9.86 3.62
N ARG A 130 8.22 -10.38 4.76
CA ARG A 130 8.96 -11.37 5.57
C ARG A 130 8.97 -12.77 4.96
N ILE A 131 8.01 -13.10 4.10
CA ILE A 131 7.97 -14.40 3.41
C ILE A 131 8.72 -14.41 2.08
N LEU A 132 9.23 -13.26 1.63
CA LEU A 132 9.96 -13.17 0.37
C LEU A 132 11.29 -13.92 0.43
N THR A 133 11.67 -14.49 -0.70
CA THR A 133 12.99 -15.04 -0.95
C THR A 133 13.79 -14.11 -1.87
N GLU A 134 15.05 -14.43 -2.16
CA GLU A 134 15.91 -13.62 -3.05
C GLU A 134 15.34 -13.47 -4.47
N ASN A 135 14.53 -14.45 -4.92
CA ASN A 135 13.95 -14.47 -6.27
C ASN A 135 12.50 -13.98 -6.28
N SER A 136 12.04 -13.35 -5.21
CA SER A 136 10.66 -12.82 -5.08
C SER A 136 10.58 -11.36 -5.49
N PHE A 137 9.48 -10.99 -6.13
CA PHE A 137 9.11 -9.61 -6.44
C PHE A 137 7.71 -9.35 -5.87
N LEU A 138 7.60 -8.46 -4.90
CA LEU A 138 6.34 -8.09 -4.26
C LEU A 138 5.87 -6.73 -4.76
N ALA A 139 4.63 -6.64 -5.21
CA ALA A 139 4.00 -5.39 -5.62
C ALA A 139 2.58 -5.26 -5.05
N ARG A 140 2.13 -4.01 -4.88
CA ARG A 140 0.73 -3.68 -4.66
C ARG A 140 0.05 -3.46 -6.01
N PHE A 141 -0.96 -4.28 -6.30
CA PHE A 141 -1.67 -4.29 -7.58
C PHE A 141 -2.87 -3.35 -7.58
N GLY A 142 -3.59 -3.28 -6.47
CA GLY A 142 -4.79 -2.49 -6.28
C GLY A 142 -4.86 -1.85 -4.89
N GLY A 143 -6.03 -1.43 -4.47
CA GLY A 143 -6.28 -0.82 -3.16
C GLY A 143 -5.92 -1.73 -1.99
N ASP A 144 -6.39 -2.96 -2.04
CA ASP A 144 -6.26 -4.05 -1.07
C ASP A 144 -5.57 -5.30 -1.65
N GLU A 145 -5.10 -5.23 -2.89
CA GLU A 145 -4.55 -6.35 -3.65
C GLU A 145 -3.03 -6.29 -3.73
N PHE A 146 -2.37 -7.44 -3.50
CA PHE A 146 -0.93 -7.61 -3.60
C PHE A 146 -0.59 -8.81 -4.46
N VAL A 147 0.57 -8.74 -5.14
CA VAL A 147 1.08 -9.80 -6.00
C VAL A 147 2.52 -10.10 -5.63
N ILE A 148 2.82 -11.38 -5.45
CA ILE A 148 4.19 -11.90 -5.39
C ILE A 148 4.45 -12.69 -6.67
N VAL A 149 5.51 -12.33 -7.38
CA VAL A 149 6.07 -13.10 -8.48
C VAL A 149 7.34 -13.77 -7.97
N GLN A 150 7.37 -15.10 -8.02
CA GLN A 150 8.47 -15.91 -7.54
C GLN A 150 9.14 -16.64 -8.71
N ASN A 151 10.40 -16.28 -9.03
CA ASN A 151 11.19 -17.02 -10.02
C ASN A 151 11.77 -18.28 -9.39
N HIS A 152 11.98 -19.32 -10.21
CA HIS A 152 12.45 -20.64 -9.81
C HIS A 152 11.57 -21.25 -8.71
N ALA A 153 10.25 -21.07 -8.85
CA ALA A 153 9.26 -21.52 -7.89
C ALA A 153 9.00 -23.03 -7.97
N THR A 154 8.59 -23.58 -6.84
CA THR A 154 7.96 -24.90 -6.76
C THR A 154 6.63 -24.80 -6.03
N TRP A 155 5.71 -25.72 -6.26
CA TRP A 155 4.44 -25.78 -5.52
C TRP A 155 4.66 -25.79 -4.00
N ASN A 156 5.57 -26.62 -3.51
CA ASN A 156 5.89 -26.70 -2.08
C ASN A 156 6.38 -25.36 -1.53
N GLN A 157 7.15 -24.61 -2.30
CA GLN A 157 7.64 -23.30 -1.88
C GLN A 157 6.51 -22.27 -1.75
N LEU A 158 5.58 -22.23 -2.73
CA LEU A 158 4.41 -21.34 -2.66
C LEU A 158 3.49 -21.68 -1.48
N GLU A 159 3.26 -22.99 -1.24
CA GLU A 159 2.50 -23.47 -0.09
C GLU A 159 3.18 -23.09 1.24
N GLN A 160 4.49 -23.24 1.35
CA GLN A 160 5.24 -22.87 2.55
C GLN A 160 5.21 -21.35 2.79
N MET A 161 5.32 -20.54 1.74
CA MET A 161 5.17 -19.07 1.87
C MET A 161 3.79 -18.71 2.42
N ASN A 162 2.72 -19.33 1.90
CA ASN A 162 1.37 -19.09 2.41
C ASN A 162 1.20 -19.55 3.87
N LEU A 163 1.69 -20.73 4.23
CA LEU A 163 1.62 -21.27 5.58
C LEU A 163 2.38 -20.38 6.59
N GLN A 164 3.55 -19.88 6.21
CA GLN A 164 4.32 -18.93 7.02
C GLN A 164 3.55 -17.62 7.23
N LEU A 165 2.95 -17.06 6.17
CA LEU A 165 2.14 -15.86 6.26
C LEU A 165 0.96 -16.07 7.21
N GLN A 166 0.22 -17.16 7.03
CA GLN A 166 -0.92 -17.50 7.88
C GLN A 166 -0.52 -17.60 9.36
N THR A 167 0.55 -18.31 9.67
CA THR A 167 1.06 -18.48 11.04
C THR A 167 1.42 -17.13 11.67
N MET A 168 2.07 -16.23 10.90
CA MET A 168 2.44 -14.90 11.39
C MET A 168 1.21 -14.03 11.63
N ILE A 169 0.22 -14.08 10.74
CA ILE A 169 -1.01 -13.31 10.86
C ILE A 169 -1.87 -13.84 12.01
N ASP A 170 -1.98 -15.16 12.19
CA ASP A 170 -2.68 -15.75 13.32
C ASP A 170 -2.06 -15.32 14.66
N THR A 171 -0.72 -15.25 14.72
CA THR A 171 0.00 -14.75 15.90
C THR A 171 -0.28 -13.27 16.14
N TYR A 172 -0.24 -12.45 15.10
CA TYR A 172 -0.56 -11.02 15.18
C TYR A 172 -1.99 -10.79 15.67
N ASN A 173 -2.95 -11.57 15.15
CA ASN A 173 -4.36 -11.44 15.44
C ASN A 173 -4.73 -11.77 16.92
N GLN A 174 -3.86 -12.46 17.67
CA GLN A 174 -4.09 -12.73 19.09
C GLN A 174 -4.14 -11.47 19.95
N THR A 175 -3.45 -10.40 19.53
CA THR A 175 -3.33 -9.15 20.31
C THR A 175 -3.67 -7.90 19.49
N ALA A 176 -4.07 -8.06 18.22
CA ALA A 176 -4.33 -6.95 17.32
C ALA A 176 -5.68 -6.29 17.60
N ASP A 177 -5.73 -4.96 17.65
CA ASP A 177 -6.97 -4.19 17.69
C ASP A 177 -7.79 -4.37 16.39
N HIS A 178 -7.08 -4.47 15.27
CA HIS A 178 -7.64 -4.70 13.94
C HIS A 178 -7.07 -5.99 13.34
N PRO A 179 -7.78 -7.14 13.49
CA PRO A 179 -7.32 -8.42 12.97
C PRO A 179 -7.19 -8.40 11.44
N LEU A 180 -6.05 -8.89 10.95
CA LEU A 180 -5.79 -9.09 9.53
C LEU A 180 -6.46 -10.37 9.03
N SER A 181 -7.05 -10.31 7.86
CA SER A 181 -7.59 -11.45 7.12
C SER A 181 -7.38 -11.19 5.63
N TYR A 182 -7.11 -12.23 4.88
CA TYR A 182 -6.86 -12.12 3.43
C TYR A 182 -7.37 -13.36 2.71
N ALA A 183 -7.67 -13.21 1.44
CA ALA A 183 -7.83 -14.30 0.49
C ALA A 183 -6.55 -14.45 -0.33
N VAL A 184 -6.25 -15.67 -0.77
CA VAL A 184 -5.06 -15.96 -1.56
C VAL A 184 -5.36 -16.95 -2.68
N GLY A 185 -4.77 -16.70 -3.84
CA GLY A 185 -4.71 -17.64 -4.94
C GLY A 185 -3.30 -17.69 -5.49
N TYR A 186 -2.84 -18.86 -5.90
CA TYR A 186 -1.53 -18.98 -6.50
C TYR A 186 -1.50 -20.04 -7.60
N GLU A 187 -0.61 -19.84 -8.56
CA GLU A 187 -0.41 -20.70 -9.71
C GLU A 187 1.08 -20.76 -10.07
N LEU A 188 1.49 -21.83 -10.73
CA LEU A 188 2.85 -22.12 -11.13
C LEU A 188 2.92 -22.51 -12.60
N SER A 189 3.72 -21.82 -13.40
CA SER A 189 4.16 -22.27 -14.72
C SER A 189 5.38 -23.17 -14.58
N CYS A 190 5.32 -24.38 -15.12
CA CYS A 190 6.41 -25.34 -15.10
C CYS A 190 6.46 -26.13 -16.41
N LYS A 191 7.48 -26.98 -16.60
CA LYS A 191 7.66 -27.78 -17.84
C LYS A 191 6.44 -28.59 -18.27
N ASN A 192 5.66 -29.07 -17.32
CA ASN A 192 4.46 -29.88 -17.59
C ASN A 192 3.20 -29.04 -17.75
N HIS A 193 3.21 -27.80 -17.27
CA HIS A 193 2.10 -26.84 -17.30
C HIS A 193 2.66 -25.46 -17.58
N TYR A 194 2.96 -25.21 -18.85
CA TYR A 194 3.47 -23.92 -19.31
C TYR A 194 2.33 -22.95 -19.55
N TYR A 195 2.42 -21.78 -18.94
CA TYR A 195 1.48 -20.68 -19.11
C TYR A 195 2.20 -19.40 -19.50
N LEU A 196 1.55 -18.57 -20.30
CA LEU A 196 1.97 -17.20 -20.46
C LEU A 196 1.83 -16.47 -19.10
N ILE A 197 2.73 -15.55 -18.81
CA ILE A 197 2.77 -14.89 -17.50
C ILE A 197 1.45 -14.17 -17.14
N MET A 198 0.74 -13.63 -18.14
CA MET A 198 -0.56 -12.98 -17.94
C MET A 198 -1.68 -13.98 -17.61
N ASP A 199 -1.66 -15.17 -18.24
CA ASP A 199 -2.61 -16.24 -17.94
C ASP A 199 -2.38 -16.77 -16.53
N LEU A 200 -1.11 -16.87 -16.10
CA LEU A 200 -0.72 -17.28 -14.77
C LEU A 200 -1.25 -16.30 -13.70
N LEU A 201 -1.15 -14.99 -13.97
CA LEU A 201 -1.72 -13.96 -13.08
C LEU A 201 -3.25 -14.09 -13.00
N GLN A 202 -3.92 -14.26 -14.13
CA GLN A 202 -5.37 -14.45 -14.17
C GLN A 202 -5.81 -15.70 -13.40
N MET A 203 -5.12 -16.82 -13.56
CA MET A 203 -5.44 -18.06 -12.84
C MET A 203 -5.25 -17.92 -11.32
N ALA A 204 -4.22 -17.19 -10.89
CA ALA A 204 -4.02 -16.87 -9.48
C ALA A 204 -5.15 -15.98 -8.93
N ASP A 205 -5.60 -14.99 -9.70
CA ASP A 205 -6.74 -14.12 -9.36
C ASP A 205 -8.06 -14.93 -9.22
N GLU A 206 -8.34 -15.80 -10.18
CA GLU A 206 -9.53 -16.66 -10.12
C GLU A 206 -9.55 -17.56 -8.87
N LYS A 207 -8.40 -18.13 -8.48
CA LYS A 207 -8.26 -18.92 -7.25
C LYS A 207 -8.42 -18.08 -6.00
N MET A 208 -7.83 -16.88 -5.97
CA MET A 208 -7.99 -15.93 -4.87
C MET A 208 -9.47 -15.54 -4.69
N TYR A 209 -10.17 -15.30 -5.79
CA TYR A 209 -11.61 -14.99 -5.75
C TYR A 209 -12.45 -16.16 -5.20
N GLN A 210 -12.09 -17.41 -5.54
CA GLN A 210 -12.74 -18.61 -4.99
C GLN A 210 -12.50 -18.71 -3.48
N ASP A 211 -11.27 -18.50 -3.01
CA ASP A 211 -10.91 -18.47 -1.60
C ASP A 211 -11.67 -17.37 -0.84
N LYS A 212 -11.74 -16.16 -1.41
CA LYS A 212 -12.51 -15.03 -0.87
C LYS A 212 -13.99 -15.39 -0.68
N ARG A 213 -14.59 -16.08 -1.63
CA ARG A 213 -15.97 -16.56 -1.54
C ARG A 213 -16.12 -17.58 -0.41
N CYS A 214 -15.22 -18.54 -0.29
CA CYS A 214 -15.26 -19.53 0.80
C CYS A 214 -15.20 -18.83 2.17
N LEU A 215 -14.32 -17.86 2.36
CA LEU A 215 -14.21 -17.08 3.60
C LEU A 215 -15.49 -16.31 3.93
N LEU A 216 -16.15 -15.73 2.93
CA LEU A 216 -17.42 -15.01 3.12
C LEU A 216 -18.57 -15.92 3.53
N TYR A 217 -18.63 -17.15 3.00
CA TYR A 217 -19.68 -18.11 3.33
C TYR A 217 -19.43 -18.86 4.65
N THR A 218 -18.18 -18.98 5.10
CA THR A 218 -17.81 -19.65 6.34
C THR A 218 -17.77 -18.71 7.54
N SER A 219 -17.73 -17.40 7.33
CA SER A 219 -17.80 -16.41 8.40
C SER A 219 -19.24 -16.31 8.92
N PRO A 220 -19.48 -16.42 10.25
CA PRO A 220 -20.81 -16.28 10.83
C PRO A 220 -21.43 -14.94 10.45
N SER A 221 -22.62 -14.96 9.86
CA SER A 221 -23.39 -13.75 9.52
C SER A 221 -23.46 -12.79 10.72
N PRO A 222 -23.46 -11.47 10.51
CA PRO A 222 -23.72 -10.51 11.60
C PRO A 222 -24.98 -10.80 12.39
N ARG A 223 -25.98 -11.48 11.79
CA ARG A 223 -27.22 -11.93 12.44
C ARG A 223 -27.01 -13.10 13.39
N ASP A 224 -26.01 -13.94 13.17
CA ASP A 224 -25.75 -15.12 14.02
C ASP A 224 -24.97 -14.73 15.29
N ARG A 225 -24.19 -13.66 15.24
CA ARG A 225 -23.50 -13.06 16.41
C ARG A 225 -24.44 -12.39 17.41
N GLN A 226 -25.65 -11.98 17.02
CA GLN A 226 -26.65 -11.41 17.93
C GLN A 226 -27.45 -12.49 18.72
N LYS A 227 -27.42 -13.75 18.30
CA LYS A 227 -28.14 -14.84 18.96
C LYS A 227 -27.35 -15.55 20.05
N SER A 228 -26.05 -15.23 20.21
CA SER A 228 -25.15 -15.85 21.20
C SER A 228 -24.82 -14.95 22.40
N ARG A 229 -25.64 -13.91 22.64
CA ARG A 229 -25.58 -13.06 23.85
C ARG A 229 -26.86 -13.20 24.68
#